data_f1210af54b8bfabf85cf50aa1223c811
#
_entry.id   f1210af54b8bfabf85cf50aa1223c811
#
_cell.length_a   1.000
_cell.length_b   1.000
_cell.length_c   1.000
_cell.angle_alpha   90.00
_cell.angle_beta   90.00
_cell.angle_gamma   90.00
#
_symmetry.space_group_name_H-M   'P 1'
#
loop_
_entity.id
_entity.type
_entity.pdbx_description
1 polymer ?
#
loop_
_entity_poly.entity_id
_entity_poly.type
_entity_poly.pdbx_seq_one_letter_code
_entity_poly.pdbx_strand_id
1 'polypeptide(L)'
;MTQPRLKHFGWGREGEGLTPAELAFVLGRIEQRFGPPAGGEVKPPRLEDIKLDPPRLEPPASLPFCSTAHYDRAAHAHGKSFPEYVRGLLGDYHSAPDVVAYPRTEQEVAAVLDWA
;
A
#
# COMPACT_ATOMS: atom_id res chain seq x y z
N MET A 1 -9.27 21.73 -3.44
CA MET A 1 -9.65 20.30 -3.43
C MET A 1 -8.50 19.48 -2.89
N THR A 2 -8.79 18.58 -1.99
CA THR A 2 -7.77 17.69 -1.44
C THR A 2 -7.44 16.62 -2.49
N GLN A 3 -6.15 16.43 -2.78
CA GLN A 3 -5.74 15.35 -3.68
C GLN A 3 -6.13 13.98 -3.08
N PRO A 4 -6.60 13.03 -3.91
CA PRO A 4 -6.84 11.66 -3.44
C PRO A 4 -5.57 11.08 -2.81
N ARG A 5 -5.73 10.26 -1.76
CA ARG A 5 -4.59 9.59 -1.12
C ARG A 5 -3.97 8.55 -2.06
N LEU A 6 -2.74 8.16 -1.77
CA LEU A 6 -2.07 7.08 -2.50
C LEU A 6 -2.83 5.76 -2.32
N LYS A 7 -2.74 4.88 -3.29
CA LYS A 7 -3.26 3.52 -3.15
C LYS A 7 -2.49 2.78 -2.07
N HIS A 8 -3.19 1.99 -1.27
CA HIS A 8 -2.54 1.07 -0.31
C HIS A 8 -1.76 -0.04 -1.02
N PHE A 9 -2.12 -0.35 -2.26
CA PHE A 9 -1.49 -1.37 -3.10
C PHE A 9 -1.19 -0.80 -4.48
N GLY A 10 0.03 -1.06 -4.99
CA GLY A 10 0.46 -0.60 -6.30
C GLY A 10 0.87 0.87 -6.34
N TRP A 11 0.86 1.44 -7.52
CA TRP A 11 1.27 2.83 -7.78
C TRP A 11 0.06 3.72 -8.06
N GLY A 12 0.25 5.02 -7.89
CA GLY A 12 -0.76 6.04 -8.16
C GLY A 12 -1.69 6.31 -6.99
N ARG A 13 -2.73 7.10 -7.26
CA ARG A 13 -3.71 7.52 -6.26
C ARG A 13 -5.00 6.73 -6.40
N GLU A 14 -5.81 6.73 -5.33
CA GLU A 14 -7.15 6.14 -5.37
C GLU A 14 -7.97 6.80 -6.49
N GLY A 15 -8.67 5.97 -7.27
CA GLY A 15 -9.44 6.41 -8.44
C GLY A 15 -8.62 6.55 -9.74
N GLU A 16 -7.29 6.50 -9.68
CA GLU A 16 -6.44 6.48 -10.88
C GLU A 16 -6.28 5.05 -11.41
N GLY A 17 -6.26 4.89 -12.70
CA GLY A 17 -6.05 3.60 -13.36
C GLY A 17 -6.17 3.73 -14.87
N LEU A 18 -5.92 2.63 -15.56
CA LEU A 18 -6.13 2.55 -16.99
C LEU A 18 -7.64 2.62 -17.29
N THR A 19 -7.99 3.35 -18.32
CA THR A 19 -9.33 3.27 -18.88
C THR A 19 -9.58 1.88 -19.46
N PRO A 20 -10.84 1.45 -19.63
CA PRO A 20 -11.14 0.16 -20.24
C PRO A 20 -10.50 -0.03 -21.62
N ALA A 21 -10.40 1.03 -22.42
CA ALA A 21 -9.76 1.00 -23.73
C ALA A 21 -8.24 0.81 -23.64
N GLU A 22 -7.57 1.53 -22.72
CA GLU A 22 -6.13 1.36 -22.48
C GLU A 22 -5.82 -0.03 -21.93
N LEU A 23 -6.64 -0.53 -21.00
CA LEU A 23 -6.46 -1.87 -20.47
C LEU A 23 -6.62 -2.93 -21.56
N ALA A 24 -7.65 -2.83 -22.41
CA ALA A 24 -7.86 -3.74 -23.54
C ALA A 24 -6.68 -3.70 -24.52
N PHE A 25 -6.16 -2.51 -24.81
CA PHE A 25 -4.97 -2.36 -25.66
C PHE A 25 -3.75 -3.06 -25.06
N VAL A 26 -3.44 -2.80 -23.78
CA VAL A 26 -2.29 -3.42 -23.10
C VAL A 26 -2.43 -4.94 -23.06
N LEU A 27 -3.60 -5.46 -22.66
CA LEU A 27 -3.86 -6.90 -22.61
C LEU A 27 -3.74 -7.55 -23.99
N GLY A 28 -4.25 -6.90 -25.04
CA GLY A 28 -4.09 -7.40 -26.41
C GLY A 28 -2.63 -7.47 -26.87
N ARG A 29 -1.79 -6.51 -26.46
CA ARG A 29 -0.34 -6.54 -26.75
C ARG A 29 0.37 -7.65 -25.99
N ILE A 30 0.00 -7.89 -24.75
CA ILE A 30 0.54 -8.97 -23.93
C ILE A 30 0.16 -10.33 -24.55
N GLU A 31 -1.09 -10.53 -24.88
CA GLU A 31 -1.58 -11.76 -25.51
C GLU A 31 -0.91 -12.03 -26.84
N GLN A 32 -0.76 -11.01 -27.67
CA GLN A 32 -0.04 -11.12 -28.96
C GLN A 32 1.41 -11.56 -28.77
N ARG A 33 2.06 -11.13 -27.69
CA ARG A 33 3.48 -11.42 -27.43
C ARG A 33 3.71 -12.76 -26.74
N PHE A 34 2.85 -13.13 -25.81
CA PHE A 34 3.03 -14.25 -24.89
C PHE A 34 1.95 -15.35 -25.03
N GLY A 35 0.97 -15.16 -25.88
CA GLY A 35 -0.20 -16.02 -25.96
C GLY A 35 -1.29 -15.70 -24.92
N PRO A 36 -2.41 -16.42 -24.97
CA PRO A 36 -3.51 -16.21 -24.05
C PRO A 36 -3.09 -16.50 -22.59
N PRO A 37 -3.66 -15.80 -21.60
CA PRO A 37 -3.33 -16.01 -20.21
C PRO A 37 -3.69 -17.44 -19.76
N ALA A 38 -2.81 -18.05 -18.97
CA ALA A 38 -2.97 -19.40 -18.46
C ALA A 38 -4.00 -19.51 -17.31
N GLY A 39 -4.51 -18.40 -16.81
CA GLY A 39 -5.44 -18.37 -15.68
C GLY A 39 -6.33 -17.13 -15.69
N GLY A 40 -7.19 -17.02 -14.70
CA GLY A 40 -8.09 -15.87 -14.52
C GLY A 40 -7.40 -14.63 -13.96
N GLU A 41 -8.13 -13.54 -13.97
CA GLU A 41 -7.67 -12.28 -13.35
C GLU A 41 -7.50 -12.44 -11.84
N VAL A 42 -6.35 -12.05 -11.33
CA VAL A 42 -6.10 -11.93 -9.88
C VAL A 42 -6.29 -10.47 -9.49
N LYS A 43 -7.23 -10.20 -8.60
CA LYS A 43 -7.51 -8.86 -8.08
C LYS A 43 -6.77 -8.65 -6.76
N PRO A 44 -6.17 -7.47 -6.55
CA PRO A 44 -5.60 -7.15 -5.26
C PRO A 44 -6.70 -7.09 -4.20
N PRO A 45 -6.39 -7.42 -2.93
CA PRO A 45 -7.35 -7.29 -1.85
C PRO A 45 -7.78 -5.84 -1.67
N ARG A 46 -9.07 -5.62 -1.38
CA ARG A 46 -9.55 -4.31 -0.98
C ARG A 46 -9.02 -3.98 0.41
N LEU A 47 -8.88 -2.71 0.72
CA LEU A 47 -8.34 -2.27 2.00
C LEU A 47 -9.06 -2.90 3.21
N GLU A 48 -10.38 -2.98 3.12
CA GLU A 48 -11.22 -3.55 4.19
C GLU A 48 -11.07 -5.07 4.37
N ASP A 49 -10.56 -5.75 3.36
CA ASP A 49 -10.35 -7.22 3.38
C ASP A 49 -8.95 -7.59 3.90
N ILE A 50 -8.04 -6.62 4.00
CA ILE A 50 -6.70 -6.83 4.54
C ILE A 50 -6.78 -7.01 6.04
N LYS A 51 -6.30 -8.16 6.51
CA LYS A 51 -6.20 -8.45 7.94
C LYS A 51 -4.82 -8.06 8.45
N LEU A 52 -4.80 -7.19 9.45
CA LEU A 52 -3.60 -6.80 10.17
C LEU A 52 -3.73 -7.23 11.63
N ASP A 53 -2.64 -7.72 12.19
CA ASP A 53 -2.57 -7.92 13.63
C ASP A 53 -2.71 -6.57 14.36
N PRO A 54 -3.27 -6.55 15.57
CA PRO A 54 -3.31 -5.34 16.37
C PRO A 54 -1.90 -4.74 16.52
N PRO A 55 -1.77 -3.40 16.51
CA PRO A 55 -0.47 -2.78 16.74
C PRO A 55 0.03 -3.12 18.16
N ARG A 56 1.29 -3.49 18.26
CA ARG A 56 1.94 -3.80 19.55
C ARG A 56 2.42 -2.55 20.28
N LEU A 57 2.52 -1.44 19.56
CA LEU A 57 2.98 -0.16 20.05
C LEU A 57 1.88 0.88 19.86
N GLU A 58 1.74 1.75 20.87
CA GLU A 58 0.85 2.90 20.79
C GLU A 58 1.66 4.17 20.98
N PRO A 59 1.67 5.08 20.00
CA PRO A 59 2.43 6.31 20.10
C PRO A 59 1.84 7.22 21.19
N PRO A 60 2.67 7.92 21.99
CA PRO A 60 2.17 8.86 22.98
C PRO A 60 1.53 10.08 22.31
N ALA A 61 0.66 10.77 23.04
CA ALA A 61 0.00 11.98 22.56
C ALA A 61 0.98 13.11 22.15
N SER A 62 2.22 13.06 22.63
CA SER A 62 3.29 13.98 22.23
C SER A 62 3.80 13.77 20.79
N LEU A 63 3.44 12.67 20.15
CA LEU A 63 3.78 12.32 18.75
C LEU A 63 2.53 12.30 17.88
N PRO A 64 1.82 13.43 17.68
CA PRO A 64 0.53 13.45 16.98
C PRO A 64 0.63 13.16 15.47
N PHE A 65 1.84 13.13 14.93
CA PHE A 65 2.13 12.76 13.55
C PHE A 65 2.38 11.26 13.37
N CYS A 66 2.21 10.44 14.41
CA CYS A 66 2.22 8.99 14.34
C CYS A 66 0.78 8.45 14.15
N SER A 67 0.65 7.39 13.38
CA SER A 67 -0.63 6.75 13.07
C SER A 67 -0.56 5.24 13.24
N THR A 68 -1.60 4.66 13.83
CA THR A 68 -1.87 3.22 13.86
C THR A 68 -3.04 2.84 12.96
N ALA A 69 -3.52 3.78 12.14
CA ALA A 69 -4.65 3.58 11.28
C ALA A 69 -4.43 2.42 10.29
N HIS A 70 -5.48 1.67 10.03
CA HIS A 70 -5.43 0.48 9.17
C HIS A 70 -4.85 0.78 7.79
N TYR A 71 -5.30 1.87 7.16
CA TYR A 71 -4.78 2.30 5.85
C TYR A 71 -3.28 2.58 5.91
N ASP A 72 -2.81 3.35 6.89
CA ASP A 72 -1.40 3.74 6.99
C ASP A 72 -0.50 2.51 7.14
N ARG A 73 -0.89 1.59 7.99
CA ARG A 73 -0.15 0.35 8.23
C ARG A 73 -0.15 -0.55 6.99
N ALA A 74 -1.30 -0.72 6.32
CA ALA A 74 -1.39 -1.51 5.09
C ALA A 74 -0.57 -0.87 3.95
N ALA A 75 -0.67 0.45 3.77
CA ALA A 75 0.04 1.18 2.73
C ALA A 75 1.57 1.17 2.89
N HIS A 76 2.06 0.91 4.10
CA HIS A 76 3.49 0.83 4.43
C HIS A 76 3.98 -0.60 4.73
N ALA A 77 3.15 -1.61 4.49
CA ALA A 77 3.51 -3.02 4.70
C ALA A 77 4.54 -3.51 3.68
N HIS A 78 4.51 -2.97 2.48
CA HIS A 78 5.36 -3.38 1.36
C HIS A 78 6.02 -2.17 0.69
N GLY A 79 7.22 -2.39 0.16
CA GLY A 79 7.82 -1.51 -0.82
C GLY A 79 7.16 -1.66 -2.20
N LYS A 80 7.84 -1.19 -3.24
CA LYS A 80 7.33 -1.20 -4.62
C LYS A 80 8.16 -2.08 -5.54
N SER A 81 8.97 -3.00 -4.99
CA SER A 81 9.67 -4.01 -5.75
C SER A 81 8.70 -5.10 -6.25
N PHE A 82 9.06 -5.81 -7.31
CA PHE A 82 8.20 -6.84 -7.87
C PHE A 82 7.83 -7.95 -6.86
N PRO A 83 8.75 -8.51 -6.05
CA PRO A 83 8.38 -9.51 -5.06
C PRO A 83 7.38 -9.00 -4.02
N GLU A 84 7.52 -7.76 -3.57
CA GLU A 84 6.61 -7.15 -2.60
C GLU A 84 5.25 -6.84 -3.21
N TYR A 85 5.23 -6.43 -4.49
CA TYR A 85 3.99 -6.28 -5.24
C TYR A 85 3.21 -7.61 -5.30
N VAL A 86 3.89 -8.73 -5.58
CA VAL A 86 3.27 -10.05 -5.61
C VAL A 86 2.73 -10.45 -4.24
N ARG A 87 3.49 -10.21 -3.15
CA ARG A 87 3.00 -10.47 -1.79
C ARG A 87 1.73 -9.69 -1.47
N GLY A 88 1.72 -8.40 -1.78
CA GLY A 88 0.53 -7.56 -1.60
C GLY A 88 -0.66 -8.05 -2.44
N LEU A 89 -0.44 -8.47 -3.69
CA LEU A 89 -1.46 -9.05 -4.56
C LEU A 89 -2.07 -10.32 -3.97
N LEU A 90 -1.25 -11.15 -3.33
CA LEU A 90 -1.68 -12.38 -2.68
C LEU A 90 -2.26 -12.17 -1.26
N GLY A 91 -2.34 -10.94 -0.78
CA GLY A 91 -2.90 -10.61 0.53
C GLY A 91 -1.97 -10.87 1.71
N ASP A 92 -0.67 -11.01 1.46
CA ASP A 92 0.33 -11.18 2.51
C ASP A 92 0.74 -9.83 3.09
N TYR A 93 0.21 -9.48 4.26
CA TYR A 93 0.48 -8.24 5.00
C TYR A 93 1.03 -8.48 6.41
N HIS A 94 1.57 -9.67 6.67
CA HIS A 94 2.07 -10.05 8.01
C HIS A 94 3.21 -9.15 8.52
N SER A 95 3.94 -8.49 7.63
CA SER A 95 5.04 -7.58 7.95
C SER A 95 4.62 -6.11 8.06
N ALA A 96 3.32 -5.82 8.15
CA ALA A 96 2.84 -4.45 8.32
C ALA A 96 3.41 -3.80 9.59
N PRO A 97 3.84 -2.52 9.53
CA PRO A 97 4.36 -1.83 10.70
C PRO A 97 3.31 -1.64 11.77
N ASP A 98 3.71 -1.55 13.02
CA ASP A 98 2.79 -1.23 14.11
C ASP A 98 2.35 0.23 14.07
N VAL A 99 3.27 1.12 13.74
CA VAL A 99 3.08 2.58 13.70
C VAL A 99 3.73 3.14 12.45
N VAL A 100 3.10 4.11 11.84
CA VAL A 100 3.63 4.90 10.72
C VAL A 100 3.75 6.35 11.17
N ALA A 101 4.92 6.94 11.03
CA ALA A 101 5.17 8.33 11.38
C ALA A 101 5.30 9.21 10.14
N TYR A 102 4.75 10.42 10.20
CA TYR A 102 4.80 11.44 9.14
C TYR A 102 5.49 12.71 9.64
N PRO A 103 6.77 12.65 10.04
CA PRO A 103 7.49 13.80 10.56
C PRO A 103 7.67 14.85 9.45
N ARG A 104 7.60 16.14 9.84
CA ARG A 104 7.76 17.29 8.95
C ARG A 104 9.02 18.11 9.27
N THR A 105 9.64 17.86 10.42
CA THR A 105 10.82 18.56 10.89
C THR A 105 11.87 17.58 11.40
N GLU A 106 13.13 18.01 11.48
CA GLU A 106 14.20 17.20 12.06
C GLU A 106 13.93 16.86 13.53
N GLN A 107 13.33 17.78 14.28
CA GLN A 107 12.96 17.58 15.68
C GLN A 107 11.90 16.47 15.83
N GLU A 108 10.94 16.41 14.91
CA GLU A 108 9.95 15.34 14.90
C GLU A 108 10.57 13.98 14.55
N VAL A 109 11.53 13.94 13.63
CA VAL A 109 12.31 12.72 13.35
C VAL A 109 13.05 12.27 14.59
N ALA A 110 13.78 13.18 15.26
CA ALA A 110 14.50 12.88 16.50
C ALA A 110 13.53 12.34 17.58
N ALA A 111 12.38 13.00 17.77
CA ALA A 111 11.39 12.60 18.76
C ALA A 111 10.84 11.18 18.52
N VAL A 112 10.61 10.79 17.26
CA VAL A 112 10.20 9.42 16.92
C VAL A 112 11.31 8.42 17.22
N LEU A 113 12.56 8.74 16.85
CA LEU A 113 13.69 7.85 17.08
C LEU A 113 13.99 7.67 18.57
N ASP A 114 13.83 8.72 19.36
CA ASP A 114 14.00 8.65 20.82
C ASP A 114 12.91 7.80 21.50
N TRP A 115 11.71 7.80 20.92
CA TRP A 115 10.59 7.00 21.45
C TRP A 115 10.68 5.53 21.03
N ALA A 116 11.10 5.24 19.78
CA ALA A 116 11.15 3.90 19.22
C ALA A 116 12.31 3.06 19.80
#